data_5524e58fd2623ff5ff09bf3ef3378c7c
#
_entry.id   5524e58fd2623ff5ff09bf3ef3378c7c
#
_cell.length_a   1.000
_cell.length_b   1.000
_cell.length_c   1.000
_cell.angle_alpha   90.00
_cell.angle_beta   90.00
_cell.angle_gamma   90.00
#
_symmetry.space_group_name_H-M   'P 1'
#
loop_
_entity.id
_entity.type
_entity.pdbx_description
1 polymer ?
#
loop_
_entity_poly.entity_id
_entity_poly.type
_entity_poly.pdbx_seq_one_letter_code
_entity_poly.pdbx_strand_id
1 'polypeptide(L)'
;MIMKIRESQEDTARYVRIILPLMTKHGIPITPKNYTTWYYYVSGRNKDLQETIDSMIEKNESHTEETNEDIYQRFVVEKEENTLNGIREKLQQTLLTVFGELKELSGQTEEYESTALANVEKLSDDMSIMDIRNVLDEVIVATKEIRKSGDSTQQRLKETTKTLQVLQKEFEHAKSELLQDFLTGVMNRKGFDEMLSKLSSKATDNLCVLIIDIDHFKKFNDTHGHIVGDEVLKFVAKNITKNVRGKDIVARIGGEEFAVLLSETPLLGAATVAENIRASISRLKLERKGKTEKLGMITVSIGAAQYRQGEPLKGFVDRADQALYSAKNTGRNRVAAESMASNRDL
;
A
#
# COMPACT_ATOMS: atom_id res chain seq x y z
N MET A 1 12.07 2.63 -19.05
CA MET A 1 13.21 2.69 -18.12
C MET A 1 12.91 3.78 -17.11
N ILE A 2 12.11 3.46 -16.08
CA ILE A 2 11.76 4.42 -15.01
C ILE A 2 12.91 4.38 -14.03
N MET A 3 13.63 5.46 -13.97
CA MET A 3 14.76 5.67 -13.08
C MET A 3 14.23 5.72 -11.64
N LYS A 4 14.40 4.63 -10.87
CA LYS A 4 14.13 4.60 -9.42
C LYS A 4 15.13 5.53 -8.74
N ILE A 5 14.77 6.78 -8.55
CA ILE A 5 15.49 7.67 -7.65
C ILE A 5 15.11 7.21 -6.23
N ARG A 6 15.87 6.28 -5.66
CA ARG A 6 15.88 6.07 -4.20
C ARG A 6 16.53 7.32 -3.62
N GLU A 7 15.73 8.16 -2.98
CA GLU A 7 16.27 9.26 -2.19
C GLU A 7 17.22 8.70 -1.14
N SER A 8 18.41 9.28 -1.10
CA SER A 8 19.37 8.91 -0.07
C SER A 8 18.89 9.43 1.29
N GLN A 9 19.37 8.84 2.37
CA GLN A 9 19.09 9.32 3.72
C GLN A 9 19.52 10.78 3.91
N GLU A 10 20.50 11.25 3.13
CA GLU A 10 20.99 12.63 3.09
C GLU A 10 19.98 13.56 2.39
N ASP A 11 19.37 13.12 1.30
CA ASP A 11 18.35 13.90 0.57
C ASP A 11 17.12 14.13 1.43
N THR A 12 16.62 13.09 2.09
CA THR A 12 15.46 13.17 2.99
C THR A 12 15.73 14.11 4.17
N ALA A 13 16.91 14.01 4.77
CA ALA A 13 17.33 14.92 5.84
C ALA A 13 17.49 16.38 5.35
N ARG A 14 17.90 16.58 4.12
CA ARG A 14 17.98 17.90 3.47
C ARG A 14 16.59 18.49 3.27
N TYR A 15 15.63 17.72 2.80
CA TYR A 15 14.24 18.19 2.60
C TYR A 15 13.59 18.62 3.91
N VAL A 16 13.73 17.86 4.98
CA VAL A 16 13.20 18.23 6.30
C VAL A 16 13.75 19.59 6.77
N ARG A 17 15.06 19.83 6.59
CA ARG A 17 15.70 21.08 6.97
C ARG A 17 15.20 22.29 6.17
N ILE A 18 14.66 22.08 4.99
CA ILE A 18 14.09 23.11 4.14
C ILE A 18 12.60 23.30 4.42
N ILE A 19 11.84 22.21 4.59
CA ILE A 19 10.38 22.20 4.76
C ILE A 19 9.96 22.92 6.04
N LEU A 20 10.51 22.54 7.17
CA LEU A 20 10.07 23.08 8.46
C LEU A 20 10.24 24.61 8.58
N PRO A 21 11.40 25.20 8.22
CA PRO A 21 11.55 26.66 8.18
C PRO A 21 10.61 27.35 7.20
N LEU A 22 10.35 26.72 6.02
CA LEU A 22 9.43 27.27 5.04
C LEU A 22 7.99 27.27 5.57
N MET A 23 7.52 26.16 6.11
CA MET A 23 6.19 26.07 6.72
C MET A 23 6.04 27.09 7.85
N THR A 24 7.03 27.23 8.72
CA THR A 24 7.02 28.23 9.81
C THR A 24 6.99 29.64 9.25
N LYS A 25 7.81 29.95 8.23
CA LYS A 25 7.85 31.28 7.58
C LYS A 25 6.50 31.69 7.01
N HIS A 26 5.77 30.74 6.45
CA HIS A 26 4.44 30.97 5.83
C HIS A 26 3.26 30.74 6.79
N GLY A 27 3.52 30.52 8.07
CA GLY A 27 2.50 30.34 9.12
C GLY A 27 1.67 29.06 8.97
N ILE A 28 2.22 28.04 8.31
CA ILE A 28 1.51 26.78 8.01
C ILE A 28 1.67 25.81 9.17
N PRO A 29 0.54 25.29 9.72
CA PRO A 29 0.61 24.28 10.78
C PRO A 29 1.34 23.01 10.31
N ILE A 30 2.23 22.47 11.16
CA ILE A 30 2.98 21.25 10.86
C ILE A 30 2.09 20.04 11.14
N THR A 31 1.07 19.86 10.30
CA THR A 31 0.24 18.65 10.29
C THR A 31 0.82 17.63 9.30
N PRO A 32 0.49 16.34 9.44
CA PRO A 32 0.97 15.32 8.49
C PRO A 32 0.60 15.65 7.04
N LYS A 33 -0.62 16.16 6.78
CA LYS A 33 -1.08 16.55 5.44
C LYS A 33 -0.25 17.69 4.88
N ASN A 34 -0.09 18.78 5.64
CA ASN A 34 0.68 19.93 5.21
C ASN A 34 2.15 19.57 5.00
N TYR A 35 2.72 18.76 5.91
CA TYR A 35 4.08 18.28 5.75
C TYR A 35 4.25 17.46 4.47
N THR A 36 3.33 16.57 4.15
CA THR A 36 3.35 15.77 2.91
C THR A 36 3.29 16.67 1.69
N THR A 37 2.40 17.64 1.64
CA THR A 37 2.28 18.61 0.54
C THR A 37 3.61 19.36 0.32
N TRP A 38 4.20 19.88 1.39
CA TRP A 38 5.46 20.61 1.34
C TRP A 38 6.66 19.73 1.03
N TYR A 39 6.59 18.44 1.38
CA TYR A 39 7.59 17.45 0.97
C TYR A 39 7.57 17.24 -0.55
N TYR A 40 6.39 17.10 -1.15
CA TYR A 40 6.26 17.02 -2.62
C TYR A 40 6.71 18.30 -3.31
N TYR A 41 6.44 19.46 -2.73
CA TYR A 41 6.91 20.74 -3.22
C TYR A 41 8.44 20.84 -3.22
N VAL A 42 9.10 20.62 -2.10
CA VAL A 42 10.55 20.75 -1.95
C VAL A 42 11.32 19.66 -2.70
N SER A 43 10.78 18.45 -2.77
CA SER A 43 11.41 17.35 -3.50
C SER A 43 11.30 17.47 -5.03
N GLY A 44 10.50 18.41 -5.54
CA GLY A 44 10.32 18.61 -6.99
C GLY A 44 9.55 17.49 -7.68
N ARG A 45 8.88 16.63 -6.94
CA ARG A 45 8.14 15.48 -7.48
C ARG A 45 6.87 15.86 -8.24
N ASN A 46 6.36 17.07 -8.03
CA ASN A 46 5.18 17.57 -8.67
C ASN A 46 5.39 19.01 -9.12
N LYS A 47 5.62 19.20 -10.43
CA LYS A 47 5.86 20.52 -11.01
C LYS A 47 4.64 21.44 -10.91
N ASP A 48 3.45 20.90 -11.14
CA ASP A 48 2.20 21.66 -11.06
C ASP A 48 1.95 22.17 -9.63
N LEU A 49 2.28 21.34 -8.63
CA LEU A 49 2.25 21.74 -7.22
C LEU A 49 3.29 22.82 -6.94
N GLN A 50 4.51 22.72 -7.49
CA GLN A 50 5.54 23.75 -7.33
C GLN A 50 5.09 25.08 -7.90
N GLU A 51 4.60 25.11 -9.13
CA GLU A 51 4.07 26.32 -9.78
C GLU A 51 2.90 26.92 -9.00
N THR A 52 2.03 26.08 -8.45
CA THR A 52 0.90 26.56 -7.65
C THR A 52 1.36 27.19 -6.35
N ILE A 53 2.23 26.53 -5.58
CA ILE A 53 2.76 27.07 -4.31
C ILE A 53 3.61 28.32 -4.56
N ASP A 54 4.47 28.32 -5.60
CA ASP A 54 5.31 29.47 -5.95
C ASP A 54 4.42 30.68 -6.31
N SER A 55 3.34 30.48 -7.08
CA SER A 55 2.38 31.55 -7.41
C SER A 55 1.67 32.12 -6.17
N MET A 56 1.31 31.23 -5.21
CA MET A 56 0.68 31.68 -3.95
C MET A 56 1.67 32.50 -3.10
N ILE A 57 2.92 32.06 -3.03
CA ILE A 57 3.99 32.79 -2.31
C ILE A 57 4.23 34.16 -2.94
N GLU A 58 4.32 34.23 -4.28
CA GLU A 58 4.52 35.50 -5.01
C GLU A 58 3.36 36.48 -4.81
N LYS A 59 2.13 35.98 -4.78
CA LYS A 59 0.92 36.79 -4.56
C LYS A 59 0.64 37.11 -3.09
N ASN A 60 1.47 36.58 -2.19
CA ASN A 60 1.30 36.71 -0.74
C ASN A 60 -0.10 36.24 -0.26
N GLU A 61 -0.62 35.17 -0.88
CA GLU A 61 -1.90 34.56 -0.52
C GLU A 61 -1.79 33.84 0.84
N SER A 62 -2.84 33.90 1.64
CA SER A 62 -2.83 33.27 2.97
C SER A 62 -3.01 31.75 2.85
N HIS A 63 -2.16 30.99 3.52
CA HIS A 63 -2.28 29.55 3.67
C HIS A 63 -3.29 29.18 4.76
N THR A 64 -4.60 29.33 4.45
CA THR A 64 -5.66 28.91 5.36
C THR A 64 -5.73 27.38 5.46
N GLU A 65 -6.40 26.84 6.47
CA GLU A 65 -6.61 25.41 6.61
C GLU A 65 -7.36 24.82 5.41
N GLU A 66 -8.36 25.55 4.90
CA GLU A 66 -9.15 25.18 3.72
C GLU A 66 -8.29 25.14 2.45
N THR A 67 -7.45 26.15 2.23
CA THR A 67 -6.54 26.20 1.07
C THR A 67 -5.50 25.07 1.12
N ASN A 68 -4.94 24.78 2.30
CA ASN A 68 -3.99 23.70 2.46
C ASN A 68 -4.63 22.32 2.26
N GLU A 69 -5.88 22.14 2.71
CA GLU A 69 -6.64 20.92 2.46
C GLU A 69 -6.94 20.73 0.96
N ASP A 70 -7.35 21.79 0.25
CA ASP A 70 -7.60 21.74 -1.19
C ASP A 70 -6.33 21.35 -1.98
N ILE A 71 -5.20 21.96 -1.66
CA ILE A 71 -3.90 21.62 -2.28
C ILE A 71 -3.54 20.17 -2.00
N TYR A 72 -3.72 19.69 -0.78
CA TYR A 72 -3.45 18.31 -0.42
C TYR A 72 -4.33 17.34 -1.21
N GLN A 73 -5.63 17.58 -1.28
CA GLN A 73 -6.58 16.76 -2.04
C GLN A 73 -6.20 16.72 -3.52
N ARG A 74 -6.01 17.90 -4.14
CA ARG A 74 -5.76 18.02 -5.58
C ARG A 74 -4.41 17.43 -6.02
N PHE A 75 -3.33 17.68 -5.29
CA PHE A 75 -1.98 17.35 -5.75
C PHE A 75 -1.38 16.10 -5.11
N VAL A 76 -1.96 15.62 -4.01
CA VAL A 76 -1.49 14.42 -3.32
C VAL A 76 -2.49 13.29 -3.50
N VAL A 77 -3.76 13.46 -3.10
CA VAL A 77 -4.78 12.40 -3.13
C VAL A 77 -5.23 12.07 -4.55
N GLU A 78 -5.64 13.09 -5.34
CA GLU A 78 -6.10 12.88 -6.72
C GLU A 78 -4.99 12.31 -7.63
N LYS A 79 -3.73 12.68 -7.40
CA LYS A 79 -2.61 12.13 -8.18
C LYS A 79 -2.40 10.66 -7.90
N GLU A 80 -2.58 10.22 -6.67
CA GLU A 80 -2.50 8.81 -6.29
C GLU A 80 -3.66 8.00 -6.90
N GLU A 81 -4.88 8.54 -6.85
CA GLU A 81 -6.04 7.93 -7.50
C GLU A 81 -5.90 7.88 -9.03
N ASN A 82 -5.38 8.94 -9.65
CA ASN A 82 -5.11 9.00 -11.08
C ASN A 82 -4.05 7.98 -11.53
N THR A 83 -3.06 7.68 -10.69
CA THR A 83 -2.08 6.62 -10.98
C THR A 83 -2.74 5.25 -11.06
N LEU A 84 -3.60 4.90 -10.10
CA LEU A 84 -4.34 3.64 -10.11
C LEU A 84 -5.36 3.57 -11.24
N ASN A 85 -6.06 4.66 -11.52
CA ASN A 85 -7.01 4.74 -12.64
C ASN A 85 -6.27 4.59 -13.98
N GLY A 86 -5.11 5.22 -14.15
CA GLY A 86 -4.29 5.05 -15.35
C GLY A 86 -3.80 3.61 -15.57
N ILE A 87 -3.46 2.88 -14.49
CA ILE A 87 -3.12 1.45 -14.58
C ILE A 87 -4.36 0.61 -14.93
N ARG A 88 -5.51 0.94 -14.35
CA ARG A 88 -6.79 0.27 -14.67
C ARG A 88 -7.18 0.44 -16.13
N GLU A 89 -7.09 1.65 -16.67
CA GLU A 89 -7.37 1.92 -18.09
C GLU A 89 -6.43 1.16 -19.02
N LYS A 90 -5.13 1.14 -18.75
CA LYS A 90 -4.15 0.35 -19.51
C LYS A 90 -4.45 -1.13 -19.45
N LEU A 91 -4.83 -1.66 -18.30
CA LEU A 91 -5.22 -3.06 -18.13
C LEU A 91 -6.45 -3.38 -18.95
N GLN A 92 -7.48 -2.52 -18.91
CA GLN A 92 -8.70 -2.68 -19.68
C GLN A 92 -8.43 -2.66 -21.18
N GLN A 93 -7.64 -1.72 -21.69
CA GLN A 93 -7.23 -1.66 -23.09
C GLN A 93 -6.45 -2.91 -23.51
N THR A 94 -5.52 -3.39 -22.66
CA THR A 94 -4.75 -4.60 -22.94
C THR A 94 -5.66 -5.83 -23.04
N LEU A 95 -6.64 -5.97 -22.15
CA LEU A 95 -7.61 -7.06 -22.19
C LEU A 95 -8.48 -7.00 -23.46
N LEU A 96 -8.97 -5.82 -23.85
CA LEU A 96 -9.74 -5.65 -25.10
C LEU A 96 -8.91 -6.06 -26.32
N THR A 97 -7.63 -5.73 -26.35
CA THR A 97 -6.70 -6.15 -27.42
C THR A 97 -6.58 -7.66 -27.48
N VAL A 98 -6.39 -8.35 -26.33
CA VAL A 98 -6.32 -9.81 -26.25
C VAL A 98 -7.61 -10.47 -26.76
N PHE A 99 -8.77 -9.97 -26.33
CA PHE A 99 -10.05 -10.51 -26.79
C PHE A 99 -10.25 -10.31 -28.30
N GLY A 100 -9.82 -9.16 -28.84
CA GLY A 100 -9.84 -8.90 -30.29
C GLY A 100 -8.96 -9.89 -31.07
N GLU A 101 -7.74 -10.12 -30.59
CA GLU A 101 -6.80 -11.07 -31.21
C GLU A 101 -7.30 -12.52 -31.16
N LEU A 102 -7.89 -12.94 -30.05
CA LEU A 102 -8.48 -14.28 -29.91
C LEU A 102 -9.70 -14.45 -30.84
N LYS A 103 -10.52 -13.43 -31.00
CA LYS A 103 -11.66 -13.44 -31.91
C LYS A 103 -11.21 -13.53 -33.38
N GLU A 104 -10.17 -12.79 -33.76
CA GLU A 104 -9.59 -12.82 -35.11
C GLU A 104 -9.05 -14.22 -35.43
N LEU A 105 -8.31 -14.84 -34.49
CA LEU A 105 -7.80 -16.21 -34.64
C LEU A 105 -8.94 -17.23 -34.79
N SER A 106 -10.01 -17.11 -34.00
CA SER A 106 -11.20 -17.98 -34.10
C SER A 106 -11.86 -17.84 -35.45
N GLY A 107 -12.06 -16.61 -35.95
CA GLY A 107 -12.64 -16.38 -37.27
C GLY A 107 -11.81 -16.96 -38.41
N GLN A 108 -10.50 -16.83 -38.37
CA GLN A 108 -9.60 -17.44 -39.37
C GLN A 108 -9.65 -18.98 -39.33
N THR A 109 -9.85 -19.58 -38.16
CA THR A 109 -10.00 -21.03 -38.03
C THR A 109 -11.31 -21.53 -38.65
N GLU A 110 -12.43 -20.81 -38.48
CA GLU A 110 -13.71 -21.12 -39.06
C GLU A 110 -13.68 -21.00 -40.60
N GLU A 111 -13.03 -19.96 -41.14
CA GLU A 111 -12.85 -19.77 -42.57
C GLU A 111 -12.02 -20.89 -43.22
N TYR A 112 -10.96 -21.34 -42.51
CA TYR A 112 -10.16 -22.49 -42.96
C TYR A 112 -10.96 -23.79 -42.99
N GLU A 113 -11.71 -24.07 -41.90
CA GLU A 113 -12.56 -25.25 -41.83
C GLU A 113 -13.56 -25.30 -43.01
N SER A 114 -14.19 -24.18 -43.32
CA SER A 114 -15.08 -24.02 -44.45
C SER A 114 -14.38 -24.29 -45.80
N THR A 115 -13.17 -23.72 -45.96
CA THR A 115 -12.38 -23.92 -47.19
C THR A 115 -11.87 -25.36 -47.31
N ALA A 116 -11.46 -25.99 -46.24
CA ALA A 116 -11.03 -27.38 -46.23
C ALA A 116 -12.17 -28.32 -46.57
N LEU A 117 -13.37 -28.11 -46.01
CA LEU A 117 -14.58 -28.88 -46.33
C LEU A 117 -14.97 -28.72 -47.79
N ALA A 118 -14.98 -27.48 -48.31
CA ALA A 118 -15.25 -27.23 -49.72
C ALA A 118 -14.25 -27.92 -50.66
N ASN A 119 -12.98 -28.01 -50.25
CA ASN A 119 -11.98 -28.72 -51.02
C ASN A 119 -12.13 -30.25 -50.94
N VAL A 120 -12.60 -30.80 -49.83
CA VAL A 120 -12.93 -32.21 -49.70
C VAL A 120 -14.15 -32.58 -50.55
N GLU A 121 -15.18 -31.74 -50.58
CA GLU A 121 -16.38 -31.95 -51.41
C GLU A 121 -16.08 -31.93 -52.91
N LYS A 122 -15.03 -31.23 -53.36
CA LYS A 122 -14.59 -31.20 -54.76
C LYS A 122 -13.91 -32.51 -55.17
N LEU A 123 -13.44 -33.34 -54.22
CA LEU A 123 -12.81 -34.64 -54.55
C LEU A 123 -13.88 -35.65 -54.94
N SER A 124 -14.03 -35.89 -56.24
CA SER A 124 -14.94 -36.90 -56.82
C SER A 124 -14.14 -38.01 -57.49
N ASP A 125 -14.79 -39.17 -57.67
CA ASP A 125 -14.15 -40.36 -58.24
C ASP A 125 -13.70 -40.17 -59.72
N ASP A 126 -14.19 -39.12 -60.39
CA ASP A 126 -13.86 -38.80 -61.78
C ASP A 126 -12.80 -37.73 -62.00
N MET A 127 -12.09 -37.28 -60.88
CA MET A 127 -11.08 -36.24 -61.00
C MET A 127 -9.81 -36.71 -61.72
N SER A 128 -9.26 -35.83 -62.56
CA SER A 128 -7.93 -36.05 -63.15
C SER A 128 -6.81 -35.89 -62.09
N ILE A 129 -5.68 -36.52 -62.34
CA ILE A 129 -4.46 -36.35 -61.49
C ILE A 129 -4.07 -34.87 -61.37
N MET A 130 -4.34 -34.07 -62.42
CA MET A 130 -4.03 -32.64 -62.44
C MET A 130 -4.94 -31.85 -61.49
N ASP A 131 -6.22 -32.20 -61.38
CA ASP A 131 -7.18 -31.55 -60.48
C ASP A 131 -6.90 -31.88 -59.02
N ILE A 132 -6.56 -33.13 -58.73
CA ILE A 132 -6.11 -33.55 -57.37
C ILE A 132 -4.88 -32.77 -56.96
N ARG A 133 -3.91 -32.58 -57.84
CA ARG A 133 -2.70 -31.80 -57.56
C ARG A 133 -3.02 -30.34 -57.24
N ASN A 134 -3.94 -29.71 -58.00
CA ASN A 134 -4.34 -28.33 -57.76
C ASN A 134 -5.02 -28.18 -56.39
N VAL A 135 -5.90 -29.09 -55.98
CA VAL A 135 -6.52 -29.09 -54.65
C VAL A 135 -5.48 -29.26 -53.54
N LEU A 136 -4.49 -30.15 -53.72
CA LEU A 136 -3.39 -30.32 -52.75
C LEU A 136 -2.54 -29.05 -52.64
N ASP A 137 -2.21 -28.40 -53.75
CA ASP A 137 -1.46 -27.13 -53.72
C ASP A 137 -2.26 -26.03 -53.02
N GLU A 138 -3.58 -25.92 -53.23
CA GLU A 138 -4.44 -24.98 -52.48
C GLU A 138 -4.45 -25.28 -50.97
N VAL A 139 -4.58 -26.52 -50.55
CA VAL A 139 -4.54 -26.92 -49.14
C VAL A 139 -3.19 -26.64 -48.52
N ILE A 140 -2.08 -26.89 -49.24
CA ILE A 140 -0.73 -26.59 -48.76
C ILE A 140 -0.55 -25.07 -48.52
N VAL A 141 -1.03 -24.23 -49.44
CA VAL A 141 -0.97 -22.77 -49.32
C VAL A 141 -1.78 -22.33 -48.11
N ALA A 142 -3.04 -22.72 -48.00
CA ALA A 142 -3.91 -22.39 -46.88
C ALA A 142 -3.32 -22.84 -45.52
N THR A 143 -2.77 -24.06 -45.47
CA THR A 143 -2.10 -24.56 -44.24
C THR A 143 -0.89 -23.73 -43.87
N LYS A 144 -0.09 -23.26 -44.84
CA LYS A 144 1.07 -22.38 -44.55
C LYS A 144 0.63 -21.00 -44.02
N GLU A 145 -0.47 -20.46 -44.55
CA GLU A 145 -1.00 -19.16 -44.09
C GLU A 145 -1.51 -19.26 -42.65
N ILE A 146 -2.25 -20.31 -42.30
CA ILE A 146 -2.71 -20.56 -40.95
C ILE A 146 -1.53 -20.71 -39.98
N ARG A 147 -0.54 -21.51 -40.36
CA ARG A 147 0.64 -21.67 -39.50
C ARG A 147 1.32 -20.32 -39.25
N LYS A 148 1.48 -19.49 -40.29
CA LYS A 148 2.05 -18.15 -40.16
C LYS A 148 1.21 -17.24 -39.28
N SER A 149 -0.13 -17.26 -39.41
CA SER A 149 -1.05 -16.51 -38.56
C SER A 149 -1.00 -17.00 -37.09
N GLY A 150 -0.99 -18.32 -36.90
CA GLY A 150 -0.84 -18.94 -35.56
C GLY A 150 0.48 -18.57 -34.87
N ASP A 151 1.61 -18.64 -35.59
CA ASP A 151 2.92 -18.22 -35.04
C ASP A 151 2.93 -16.75 -34.66
N SER A 152 2.33 -15.87 -35.48
CA SER A 152 2.19 -14.45 -35.20
C SER A 152 1.33 -14.19 -33.95
N THR A 153 0.17 -14.83 -33.85
CA THR A 153 -0.72 -14.71 -32.70
C THR A 153 -0.07 -15.23 -31.42
N GLN A 154 0.64 -16.34 -31.50
CA GLN A 154 1.40 -16.86 -30.36
C GLN A 154 2.47 -15.87 -29.87
N GLN A 155 3.16 -15.21 -30.79
CA GLN A 155 4.13 -14.18 -30.45
C GLN A 155 3.47 -12.97 -29.76
N ARG A 156 2.37 -12.47 -30.30
CA ARG A 156 1.60 -11.34 -29.74
C ARG A 156 1.05 -11.67 -28.35
N LEU A 157 0.49 -12.87 -28.15
CA LEU A 157 0.03 -13.33 -26.84
C LEU A 157 1.16 -13.39 -25.81
N LYS A 158 2.35 -13.82 -26.24
CA LYS A 158 3.54 -13.84 -25.37
C LYS A 158 3.97 -12.43 -24.94
N GLU A 159 3.94 -11.48 -25.86
CA GLU A 159 4.26 -10.07 -25.57
C GLU A 159 3.22 -9.43 -24.65
N THR A 160 1.94 -9.69 -24.91
CA THR A 160 0.84 -9.21 -24.08
C THR A 160 0.88 -9.79 -22.68
N THR A 161 1.19 -11.08 -22.53
CA THR A 161 1.40 -11.71 -21.21
C THR A 161 2.51 -11.04 -20.42
N LYS A 162 3.62 -10.68 -21.09
CA LYS A 162 4.70 -9.91 -20.43
C LYS A 162 4.23 -8.52 -19.98
N THR A 163 3.45 -7.85 -20.82
CA THR A 163 2.89 -6.54 -20.48
C THR A 163 1.98 -6.62 -19.26
N LEU A 164 1.08 -7.62 -19.22
CA LEU A 164 0.22 -7.87 -18.05
C LEU A 164 1.01 -8.13 -16.77
N GLN A 165 2.09 -8.92 -16.85
CA GLN A 165 2.96 -9.15 -15.69
C GLN A 165 3.65 -7.87 -15.19
N VAL A 166 4.03 -6.98 -16.09
CA VAL A 166 4.62 -5.68 -15.72
C VAL A 166 3.57 -4.81 -15.05
N LEU A 167 2.37 -4.67 -15.67
CA LEU A 167 1.27 -3.88 -15.12
C LEU A 167 0.82 -4.39 -13.75
N GLN A 168 0.75 -5.71 -13.56
CA GLN A 168 0.43 -6.31 -12.28
C GLN A 168 1.45 -5.90 -11.20
N LYS A 169 2.75 -5.96 -11.51
CA LYS A 169 3.79 -5.52 -10.57
C LYS A 169 3.73 -4.03 -10.26
N GLU A 170 3.45 -3.20 -11.26
CA GLU A 170 3.28 -1.76 -11.06
C GLU A 170 2.06 -1.45 -10.17
N PHE A 171 0.96 -2.17 -10.39
CA PHE A 171 -0.25 -2.05 -9.57
C PHE A 171 0.00 -2.45 -8.10
N GLU A 172 0.63 -3.61 -7.88
CA GLU A 172 0.97 -4.07 -6.51
C GLU A 172 1.92 -3.09 -5.82
N HIS A 173 2.87 -2.51 -6.57
CA HIS A 173 3.79 -1.52 -6.03
C HIS A 173 3.06 -0.21 -5.66
N ALA A 174 2.24 0.32 -6.57
CA ALA A 174 1.47 1.53 -6.32
C ALA A 174 0.51 1.34 -5.14
N LYS A 175 -0.19 0.20 -5.08
CA LYS A 175 -1.05 -0.15 -3.95
C LYS A 175 -0.27 -0.23 -2.63
N SER A 176 0.91 -0.83 -2.64
CA SER A 176 1.76 -0.92 -1.44
C SER A 176 2.20 0.46 -0.96
N GLU A 177 2.57 1.36 -1.87
CA GLU A 177 2.94 2.74 -1.51
C GLU A 177 1.77 3.51 -0.88
N LEU A 178 0.53 3.31 -1.38
CA LEU A 178 -0.68 3.95 -0.84
C LEU A 178 -1.08 3.47 0.56
N LEU A 179 -0.67 2.26 0.95
CA LEU A 179 -1.07 1.64 2.21
C LEU A 179 0.05 1.63 3.26
N GLN A 180 1.22 2.18 2.96
CA GLN A 180 2.35 2.25 3.89
C GLN A 180 2.56 3.66 4.45
N ASP A 181 3.05 3.72 5.68
CA ASP A 181 3.55 4.95 6.30
C ASP A 181 4.95 5.24 5.78
N PHE A 182 5.14 6.40 5.15
CA PHE A 182 6.37 6.78 4.48
C PHE A 182 7.59 6.87 5.41
N LEU A 183 7.36 7.18 6.69
CA LEU A 183 8.43 7.34 7.67
C LEU A 183 8.92 6.01 8.22
N THR A 184 7.98 5.14 8.60
CA THR A 184 8.26 3.91 9.35
C THR A 184 8.24 2.65 8.49
N GLY A 185 7.64 2.71 7.29
CA GLY A 185 7.52 1.58 6.37
C GLY A 185 6.50 0.50 6.78
N VAL A 186 5.82 0.66 7.94
CA VAL A 186 4.67 -0.18 8.30
C VAL A 186 3.41 0.32 7.61
N MET A 187 2.27 -0.37 7.74
CA MET A 187 1.04 0.13 7.16
C MET A 187 0.64 1.49 7.74
N ASN A 188 -0.01 2.31 6.93
CA ASN A 188 -0.65 3.54 7.39
C ASN A 188 -2.07 3.27 7.89
N ARG A 189 -2.79 4.29 8.33
CA ARG A 189 -4.18 4.21 8.82
C ARG A 189 -5.10 3.54 7.81
N LYS A 190 -5.03 3.93 6.53
CA LYS A 190 -5.87 3.37 5.46
C LYS A 190 -5.60 1.87 5.28
N GLY A 191 -4.33 1.47 5.26
CA GLY A 191 -3.95 0.06 5.19
C GLY A 191 -4.44 -0.76 6.39
N PHE A 192 -4.39 -0.17 7.60
CA PHE A 192 -4.95 -0.77 8.80
C PHE A 192 -6.47 -1.02 8.67
N ASP A 193 -7.24 0.00 8.25
CA ASP A 193 -8.70 -0.08 8.14
C ASP A 193 -9.12 -1.13 7.07
N GLU A 194 -8.42 -1.20 5.93
CA GLU A 194 -8.63 -2.24 4.90
C GLU A 194 -8.34 -3.65 5.44
N MET A 195 -7.24 -3.83 6.15
CA MET A 195 -6.86 -5.14 6.69
C MET A 195 -7.75 -5.57 7.85
N LEU A 196 -8.17 -4.64 8.69
CA LEU A 196 -9.14 -4.88 9.76
C LEU A 196 -10.46 -5.41 9.19
N SER A 197 -11.00 -4.76 8.16
CA SER A 197 -12.22 -5.20 7.47
C SER A 197 -12.06 -6.58 6.84
N LYS A 198 -10.92 -6.83 6.18
CA LYS A 198 -10.62 -8.11 5.52
C LYS A 198 -10.45 -9.27 6.52
N LEU A 199 -9.78 -9.02 7.64
CA LEU A 199 -9.54 -10.05 8.65
C LEU A 199 -10.80 -10.35 9.46
N SER A 200 -11.58 -9.34 9.83
CA SER A 200 -12.83 -9.52 10.57
C SER A 200 -13.89 -10.32 9.80
N SER A 201 -13.97 -10.13 8.46
CA SER A 201 -14.87 -10.90 7.61
C SER A 201 -14.53 -12.40 7.53
N LYS A 202 -13.29 -12.77 7.86
CA LYS A 202 -12.78 -14.15 7.85
C LYS A 202 -12.57 -14.71 9.26
N ALA A 203 -12.67 -13.85 10.29
CA ALA A 203 -12.31 -14.21 11.64
C ALA A 203 -13.37 -15.14 12.26
N THR A 204 -12.90 -16.31 12.66
CA THR A 204 -13.49 -17.10 13.72
C THR A 204 -12.74 -16.71 15.00
N ASP A 205 -13.41 -16.17 15.98
CA ASP A 205 -13.10 -15.94 17.42
C ASP A 205 -11.69 -15.53 17.90
N ASN A 206 -10.65 -15.53 17.08
CA ASN A 206 -9.27 -15.30 17.52
C ASN A 206 -8.57 -14.17 16.74
N LEU A 207 -9.24 -13.06 16.51
CA LEU A 207 -8.64 -11.82 16.03
C LEU A 207 -8.49 -10.84 17.19
N CYS A 208 -7.28 -10.34 17.44
CA CYS A 208 -7.03 -9.32 18.44
C CYS A 208 -6.45 -8.06 17.81
N VAL A 209 -6.71 -6.91 18.43
CA VAL A 209 -6.09 -5.64 18.14
C VAL A 209 -5.29 -5.15 19.34
N LEU A 210 -4.08 -4.66 19.08
CA LEU A 210 -3.30 -3.87 20.04
C LEU A 210 -3.27 -2.44 19.54
N ILE A 211 -3.55 -1.48 20.43
CA ILE A 211 -3.30 -0.06 20.20
C ILE A 211 -2.14 0.35 21.09
N ILE A 212 -1.12 0.95 20.52
CA ILE A 212 0.17 1.24 21.13
C ILE A 212 0.45 2.72 20.99
N ASP A 213 0.86 3.37 22.07
CA ASP A 213 1.21 4.78 22.09
C ASP A 213 2.55 4.99 22.79
N ILE A 214 3.37 5.89 22.25
CA ILE A 214 4.69 6.20 22.82
C ILE A 214 4.52 7.19 23.98
N ASP A 215 4.89 6.75 25.16
CA ASP A 215 4.74 7.55 26.38
C ASP A 215 5.55 8.84 26.32
N HIS A 216 4.87 9.98 26.54
CA HIS A 216 5.47 11.31 26.58
C HIS A 216 6.19 11.75 25.29
N PHE A 217 5.79 11.25 24.12
CA PHE A 217 6.47 11.51 22.86
C PHE A 217 6.52 13.01 22.50
N LYS A 218 5.44 13.77 22.75
CA LYS A 218 5.44 15.21 22.54
C LYS A 218 6.56 15.90 23.36
N LYS A 219 6.68 15.57 24.67
CA LYS A 219 7.74 16.12 25.53
C LYS A 219 9.13 15.72 25.05
N PHE A 220 9.26 14.50 24.53
CA PHE A 220 10.51 14.02 23.93
C PHE A 220 10.89 14.87 22.70
N ASN A 221 9.93 15.12 21.80
CA ASN A 221 10.12 15.97 20.61
C ASN A 221 10.48 17.42 20.99
N ASP A 222 9.81 17.98 21.99
CA ASP A 222 10.08 19.34 22.48
C ASP A 222 11.51 19.45 23.03
N THR A 223 12.06 18.38 23.60
CA THR A 223 13.41 18.36 24.17
C THR A 223 14.50 18.05 23.17
N HIS A 224 14.28 17.09 22.24
CA HIS A 224 15.33 16.55 21.38
C HIS A 224 15.14 16.89 19.90
N GLY A 225 14.01 17.51 19.54
CA GLY A 225 13.63 17.89 18.18
C GLY A 225 12.97 16.75 17.40
N HIS A 226 12.17 17.12 16.41
CA HIS A 226 11.39 16.18 15.59
C HIS A 226 12.24 15.16 14.84
N ILE A 227 13.44 15.52 14.39
CA ILE A 227 14.35 14.59 13.68
C ILE A 227 14.71 13.39 14.57
N VAL A 228 14.94 13.62 15.86
CA VAL A 228 15.23 12.55 16.82
C VAL A 228 13.95 11.76 17.11
N GLY A 229 12.79 12.43 17.16
CA GLY A 229 11.49 11.79 17.28
C GLY A 229 11.19 10.85 16.12
N ASP A 230 11.50 11.24 14.88
CA ASP A 230 11.33 10.38 13.70
C ASP A 230 12.17 9.10 13.78
N GLU A 231 13.40 9.19 14.30
CA GLU A 231 14.24 8.00 14.54
C GLU A 231 13.64 7.10 15.65
N VAL A 232 13.01 7.69 16.66
CA VAL A 232 12.26 6.93 17.68
C VAL A 232 11.06 6.22 17.03
N LEU A 233 10.29 6.88 16.18
CA LEU A 233 9.16 6.26 15.47
C LEU A 233 9.60 5.08 14.60
N LYS A 234 10.65 5.24 13.80
CA LYS A 234 11.25 4.15 13.00
C LYS A 234 11.71 3.00 13.87
N PHE A 235 12.34 3.33 15.00
CA PHE A 235 12.83 2.35 15.96
C PHE A 235 11.68 1.56 16.60
N VAL A 236 10.61 2.24 17.06
CA VAL A 236 9.43 1.61 17.65
C VAL A 236 8.76 0.70 16.62
N ALA A 237 8.51 1.18 15.41
CA ALA A 237 7.94 0.38 14.31
C ALA A 237 8.74 -0.91 14.07
N LYS A 238 10.06 -0.79 13.96
CA LYS A 238 10.96 -1.95 13.77
C LYS A 238 10.91 -2.94 14.93
N ASN A 239 10.78 -2.47 16.17
CA ASN A 239 10.67 -3.35 17.33
C ASN A 239 9.30 -4.02 17.42
N ILE A 240 8.22 -3.34 17.10
CA ILE A 240 6.89 -3.95 16.99
C ILE A 240 6.93 -5.07 15.96
N THR A 241 7.42 -4.78 14.75
CA THR A 241 7.48 -5.76 13.65
C THR A 241 8.32 -6.99 13.99
N LYS A 242 9.37 -6.85 14.79
CA LYS A 242 10.21 -7.99 15.24
C LYS A 242 9.53 -8.90 16.26
N ASN A 243 8.56 -8.38 17.01
CA ASN A 243 7.88 -9.11 18.09
C ASN A 243 6.55 -9.74 17.64
N VAL A 244 6.17 -9.59 16.38
CA VAL A 244 4.96 -10.17 15.78
C VAL A 244 5.32 -11.15 14.67
N ARG A 245 4.37 -12.01 14.27
CA ARG A 245 4.56 -13.00 13.21
C ARG A 245 4.37 -12.36 11.83
N GLY A 246 4.90 -12.98 10.77
CA GLY A 246 4.76 -12.46 9.41
C GLY A 246 3.33 -12.35 8.87
N LYS A 247 2.36 -13.03 9.50
CA LYS A 247 0.92 -12.93 9.19
C LYS A 247 0.20 -11.79 9.94
N ASP A 248 0.82 -11.26 10.99
CA ASP A 248 0.26 -10.17 11.77
C ASP A 248 0.52 -8.83 11.07
N ILE A 249 -0.37 -7.88 11.26
CA ILE A 249 -0.32 -6.59 10.61
C ILE A 249 0.14 -5.53 11.60
N VAL A 250 1.14 -4.75 11.21
CA VAL A 250 1.63 -3.59 11.97
C VAL A 250 1.31 -2.34 11.18
N ALA A 251 0.72 -1.35 11.84
CA ALA A 251 0.37 -0.08 11.22
C ALA A 251 0.69 1.10 12.14
N ARG A 252 0.94 2.26 11.55
CA ARG A 252 0.97 3.56 12.22
C ARG A 252 -0.33 4.29 11.92
N ILE A 253 -1.14 4.50 12.96
CA ILE A 253 -2.49 5.04 12.83
C ILE A 253 -2.63 6.50 13.25
N GLY A 254 -1.60 7.06 13.86
CA GLY A 254 -1.51 8.45 14.32
C GLY A 254 -0.07 8.94 14.37
N GLY A 255 0.13 10.13 14.89
CA GLY A 255 1.46 10.73 14.98
C GLY A 255 2.46 9.87 15.76
N GLU A 256 2.05 9.38 16.92
CA GLU A 256 2.82 8.55 17.87
C GLU A 256 2.13 7.22 18.19
N GLU A 257 1.06 6.91 17.45
CA GLU A 257 0.20 5.77 17.69
C GLU A 257 0.40 4.67 16.64
N PHE A 258 0.53 3.44 17.12
CA PHE A 258 0.63 2.24 16.30
C PHE A 258 -0.51 1.29 16.62
N ALA A 259 -0.88 0.47 15.63
CA ALA A 259 -1.82 -0.62 15.80
C ALA A 259 -1.22 -1.93 15.32
N VAL A 260 -1.62 -3.04 15.96
CA VAL A 260 -1.26 -4.39 15.54
C VAL A 260 -2.51 -5.25 15.46
N LEU A 261 -2.74 -5.93 14.33
CA LEU A 261 -3.75 -6.95 14.21
C LEU A 261 -3.09 -8.32 14.33
N LEU A 262 -3.50 -9.07 15.33
CA LEU A 262 -3.00 -10.42 15.63
C LEU A 262 -4.03 -11.45 15.18
N SER A 263 -3.74 -12.13 14.08
CA SER A 263 -4.60 -13.18 13.55
C SER A 263 -4.42 -14.50 14.31
N GLU A 264 -5.52 -15.24 14.49
CA GLU A 264 -5.53 -16.56 15.17
C GLU A 264 -4.84 -16.49 16.56
N THR A 265 -5.11 -15.44 17.30
CA THR A 265 -4.47 -15.17 18.57
C THR A 265 -5.52 -14.78 19.60
N PRO A 266 -5.73 -15.59 20.68
CA PRO A 266 -6.65 -15.25 21.76
C PRO A 266 -6.13 -14.11 22.61
N LEU A 267 -6.99 -13.44 23.38
CA LEU A 267 -6.66 -12.24 24.17
C LEU A 267 -5.43 -12.43 25.09
N LEU A 268 -5.30 -13.58 25.73
CA LEU A 268 -4.15 -13.89 26.59
C LEU A 268 -2.84 -13.95 25.78
N GLY A 269 -2.89 -14.51 24.56
CA GLY A 269 -1.78 -14.52 23.61
C GLY A 269 -1.43 -13.10 23.16
N ALA A 270 -2.45 -12.29 22.85
CA ALA A 270 -2.28 -10.90 22.48
C ALA A 270 -1.63 -10.06 23.59
N ALA A 271 -2.05 -10.26 24.85
CA ALA A 271 -1.42 -9.63 26.01
C ALA A 271 0.05 -10.04 26.17
N THR A 272 0.39 -11.29 25.88
CA THR A 272 1.79 -11.78 25.90
C THR A 272 2.63 -11.10 24.83
N VAL A 273 2.12 -11.00 23.58
CA VAL A 273 2.78 -10.27 22.48
C VAL A 273 2.97 -8.80 22.84
N ALA A 274 1.93 -8.17 23.39
CA ALA A 274 1.98 -6.77 23.84
C ALA A 274 3.06 -6.54 24.90
N GLU A 275 3.17 -7.43 25.90
CA GLU A 275 4.21 -7.34 26.93
C GLU A 275 5.62 -7.54 26.37
N ASN A 276 5.80 -8.44 25.41
CA ASN A 276 7.08 -8.62 24.72
C ASN A 276 7.49 -7.35 23.95
N ILE A 277 6.54 -6.72 23.25
CA ILE A 277 6.77 -5.45 22.57
C ILE A 277 7.18 -4.37 23.57
N ARG A 278 6.37 -4.18 24.62
CA ARG A 278 6.64 -3.19 25.68
C ARG A 278 8.02 -3.39 26.31
N ALA A 279 8.32 -4.61 26.73
CA ALA A 279 9.58 -4.95 27.38
C ALA A 279 10.77 -4.80 26.44
N SER A 280 10.61 -5.14 25.16
CA SER A 280 11.66 -4.95 24.15
C SER A 280 11.99 -3.46 23.96
N ILE A 281 10.97 -2.60 23.87
CA ILE A 281 11.17 -1.16 23.69
C ILE A 281 11.77 -0.53 24.96
N SER A 282 11.27 -0.85 26.14
CA SER A 282 11.73 -0.26 27.41
C SER A 282 13.15 -0.63 27.83
N ARG A 283 13.70 -1.73 27.31
CA ARG A 283 15.08 -2.18 27.61
C ARG A 283 16.15 -1.43 26.83
N LEU A 284 15.77 -0.72 25.78
CA LEU A 284 16.72 -0.14 24.86
C LEU A 284 17.06 1.31 25.27
N LYS A 285 18.34 1.55 25.41
CA LYS A 285 18.90 2.88 25.62
C LYS A 285 19.18 3.48 24.23
N LEU A 286 18.51 4.57 23.92
CA LEU A 286 18.80 5.31 22.69
C LEU A 286 20.04 6.15 22.88
N GLU A 287 21.05 5.93 22.04
CA GLU A 287 22.26 6.73 21.97
C GLU A 287 22.30 7.45 20.62
N ARG A 288 22.61 8.72 20.64
CA ARG A 288 22.77 9.52 19.42
C ARG A 288 24.09 9.13 18.75
N LYS A 289 24.05 8.61 17.51
CA LYS A 289 25.27 8.35 16.72
C LYS A 289 26.15 9.60 16.68
N GLY A 290 27.36 9.50 17.20
CA GLY A 290 28.36 10.57 17.17
C GLY A 290 28.34 11.57 18.35
N LYS A 291 27.48 11.39 19.35
CA LYS A 291 27.51 12.13 20.61
C LYS A 291 27.24 11.17 21.77
N THR A 292 27.94 11.34 22.88
CA THR A 292 27.77 10.60 24.16
C THR A 292 26.48 10.99 24.91
N GLU A 293 25.51 11.57 24.22
CA GLU A 293 24.27 12.07 24.80
C GLU A 293 23.25 10.93 24.91
N LYS A 294 22.95 10.56 26.16
CA LYS A 294 21.91 9.58 26.49
C LYS A 294 20.56 10.23 26.27
N LEU A 295 19.81 9.78 25.24
CA LEU A 295 18.48 10.30 24.90
C LEU A 295 17.36 9.90 25.86
N GLY A 296 17.69 9.14 26.93
CA GLY A 296 16.70 8.65 27.90
C GLY A 296 16.10 7.31 27.51
N MET A 297 15.06 6.92 28.22
CA MET A 297 14.35 5.65 28.03
C MET A 297 13.02 5.94 27.36
N ILE A 298 12.75 5.26 26.25
CA ILE A 298 11.45 5.30 25.57
C ILE A 298 10.60 4.14 26.09
N THR A 299 9.35 4.44 26.44
CA THR A 299 8.37 3.45 26.85
C THR A 299 7.10 3.57 26.03
N VAL A 300 6.30 2.53 26.03
CA VAL A 300 5.01 2.49 25.34
C VAL A 300 3.94 1.97 26.30
N SER A 301 2.74 2.52 26.15
CA SER A 301 1.52 1.98 26.76
C SER A 301 0.74 1.25 25.69
N ILE A 302 0.14 0.12 26.04
CA ILE A 302 -0.54 -0.77 25.09
C ILE A 302 -1.91 -1.16 25.64
N GLY A 303 -2.94 -0.99 24.79
CA GLY A 303 -4.28 -1.51 25.02
C GLY A 303 -4.56 -2.71 24.12
N ALA A 304 -5.20 -3.76 24.62
CA ALA A 304 -5.52 -4.96 23.85
C ALA A 304 -7.02 -5.29 23.96
N ALA A 305 -7.62 -5.67 22.83
CA ALA A 305 -8.98 -6.20 22.77
C ALA A 305 -9.06 -7.39 21.82
N GLN A 306 -10.05 -8.26 22.02
CA GLN A 306 -10.38 -9.39 21.15
C GLN A 306 -11.67 -9.11 20.38
N TYR A 307 -11.68 -9.39 19.08
CA TYR A 307 -12.85 -9.25 18.23
C TYR A 307 -13.97 -10.21 18.66
N ARG A 308 -15.19 -9.70 18.72
CA ARG A 308 -16.39 -10.48 18.97
C ARG A 308 -17.16 -10.61 17.67
N GLN A 309 -17.51 -11.82 17.29
CA GLN A 309 -18.17 -12.08 16.02
C GLN A 309 -19.44 -11.21 15.85
N GLY A 310 -19.50 -10.48 14.72
CA GLY A 310 -20.62 -9.61 14.39
C GLY A 310 -20.63 -8.23 15.05
N GLU A 311 -19.63 -7.88 15.86
CA GLU A 311 -19.55 -6.53 16.41
C GLU A 311 -19.10 -5.50 15.38
N PRO A 312 -19.53 -4.22 15.49
CA PRO A 312 -19.01 -3.14 14.70
C PRO A 312 -17.50 -2.97 14.91
N LEU A 313 -16.71 -2.87 13.81
CA LEU A 313 -15.25 -2.73 13.86
C LEU A 313 -14.80 -1.54 14.72
N LYS A 314 -15.55 -0.45 14.68
CA LYS A 314 -15.29 0.72 15.52
C LYS A 314 -15.37 0.35 17.01
N GLY A 315 -16.38 -0.39 17.44
CA GLY A 315 -16.53 -0.82 18.83
C GLY A 315 -15.38 -1.73 19.30
N PHE A 316 -14.87 -2.57 18.40
CA PHE A 316 -13.71 -3.42 18.66
C PHE A 316 -12.45 -2.57 18.91
N VAL A 317 -12.15 -1.59 18.05
CA VAL A 317 -11.01 -0.68 18.22
C VAL A 317 -11.20 0.20 19.45
N ASP A 318 -12.39 0.75 19.68
CA ASP A 318 -12.70 1.59 20.85
C ASP A 318 -12.42 0.87 22.19
N ARG A 319 -12.64 -0.45 22.28
CA ARG A 319 -12.31 -1.23 23.48
C ARG A 319 -10.80 -1.32 23.74
N ALA A 320 -10.01 -1.45 22.69
CA ALA A 320 -8.55 -1.42 22.81
C ALA A 320 -8.06 -0.02 23.20
N ASP A 321 -8.66 1.05 22.65
CA ASP A 321 -8.36 2.43 23.04
C ASP A 321 -8.70 2.71 24.51
N GLN A 322 -9.83 2.21 25.01
CA GLN A 322 -10.19 2.31 26.43
C GLN A 322 -9.16 1.58 27.32
N ALA A 323 -8.70 0.41 26.89
CA ALA A 323 -7.65 -0.31 27.60
C ALA A 323 -6.33 0.49 27.58
N LEU A 324 -5.94 1.07 26.43
CA LEU A 324 -4.77 1.94 26.33
C LEU A 324 -4.88 3.16 27.27
N TYR A 325 -6.04 3.80 27.29
CA TYR A 325 -6.30 4.92 28.20
C TYR A 325 -6.13 4.52 29.66
N SER A 326 -6.61 3.33 30.04
CA SER A 326 -6.38 2.76 31.37
C SER A 326 -4.89 2.55 31.65
N ALA A 327 -4.12 2.00 30.69
CA ALA A 327 -2.68 1.82 30.82
C ALA A 327 -1.95 3.16 31.05
N LYS A 328 -2.32 4.21 30.32
CA LYS A 328 -1.75 5.55 30.46
C LYS A 328 -2.04 6.16 31.84
N ASN A 329 -3.27 6.02 32.35
CA ASN A 329 -3.69 6.61 33.63
C ASN A 329 -3.18 5.85 34.85
N THR A 330 -2.88 4.58 34.74
CA THR A 330 -2.38 3.77 35.86
C THR A 330 -0.88 3.75 35.99
N GLY A 331 -0.15 4.63 35.24
CA GLY A 331 1.29 4.86 35.41
C GLY A 331 2.15 4.59 34.17
N ARG A 332 1.55 4.40 32.99
CA ARG A 332 2.23 4.18 31.70
C ARG A 332 3.16 2.96 31.70
N ASN A 333 3.91 2.77 30.61
CA ASN A 333 4.85 1.65 30.42
C ASN A 333 4.26 0.31 30.82
N ARG A 334 3.05 0.01 30.34
CA ARG A 334 2.31 -1.21 30.67
C ARG A 334 1.33 -1.63 29.58
N VAL A 335 0.90 -2.86 29.70
CA VAL A 335 -0.19 -3.43 28.92
C VAL A 335 -1.46 -3.45 29.77
N ALA A 336 -2.58 -3.03 29.19
CA ALA A 336 -3.91 -3.29 29.71
C ALA A 336 -4.70 -4.05 28.64
N ALA A 337 -5.36 -5.12 29.03
CA ALA A 337 -6.35 -5.82 28.19
C ALA A 337 -7.74 -5.35 28.57
N GLU A 338 -8.69 -5.42 27.62
CA GLU A 338 -10.09 -5.20 27.96
C GLU A 338 -10.49 -6.11 29.13
N SER A 339 -11.28 -5.59 30.07
CA SER A 339 -11.83 -6.43 31.12
C SER A 339 -12.69 -7.50 30.48
N MET A 340 -12.41 -8.77 30.72
CA MET A 340 -13.37 -9.83 30.43
C MET A 340 -14.63 -9.50 31.25
N ALA A 341 -15.61 -8.89 30.58
CA ALA A 341 -16.95 -8.81 31.18
C ALA A 341 -17.33 -10.24 31.49
N SER A 342 -17.40 -10.56 32.79
CA SER A 342 -17.90 -11.86 33.22
C SER A 342 -19.28 -12.04 32.58
N ASN A 343 -19.42 -13.03 31.72
CA ASN A 343 -20.70 -13.58 31.26
C ASN A 343 -21.41 -14.17 32.49
N ARG A 344 -21.90 -13.30 33.36
CA ARG A 344 -22.86 -13.64 34.42
C ARG A 344 -23.96 -12.61 34.30
N ASP A 345 -24.78 -12.76 33.27
CA ASP A 345 -26.16 -12.28 33.19
C ASP A 345 -26.72 -12.73 31.81
N LEU A 346 -27.06 -14.02 31.75
CA LEU A 346 -28.08 -14.63 30.89
C LEU A 346 -28.76 -15.73 31.66
#